data_2b844fc4abcef395f1134fd5c3a7eba2
#
_entry.id   2b844fc4abcef395f1134fd5c3a7eba2
#
_cell.length_a   1.000
_cell.length_b   1.000
_cell.length_c   1.000
_cell.angle_alpha   90.00
_cell.angle_beta   90.00
_cell.angle_gamma   90.00
#
_symmetry.space_group_name_H-M   'P 1'
#
loop_
_entity.id
_entity.type
_entity.pdbx_description
1 polymer ?
#
loop_
_entity_poly.entity_id
_entity_poly.type
_entity_poly.pdbx_seq_one_letter_code
_entity_poly.pdbx_strand_id
1 'polypeptide(L)'
;MTTWLRCFWDEEDVWFYFELDGDGYVIRQVELQEPGNKALTAASLAEWQEAQKDGRSAEYESVYGLTAEPPISGWEGHDPQTLSADEFEIVWSTARGELQDRQRRPSS
;
A
#
# COMPACT_ATOMS: atom_id res chain seq x y z
N MET A 1 -15.38 -10.50 4.82
CA MET A 1 -14.26 -10.89 5.68
C MET A 1 -12.97 -10.28 5.16
N THR A 2 -12.20 -9.64 6.01
CA THR A 2 -10.97 -8.97 5.58
C THR A 2 -9.81 -9.97 5.50
N THR A 3 -9.01 -9.84 4.45
CA THR A 3 -7.84 -10.72 4.24
C THR A 3 -6.61 -9.83 4.04
N TRP A 4 -5.47 -10.29 4.54
CA TRP A 4 -4.20 -9.58 4.37
C TRP A 4 -3.23 -10.49 3.65
N LEU A 5 -2.60 -9.97 2.58
CA LEU A 5 -1.67 -10.72 1.73
C LEU A 5 -0.42 -9.92 1.48
N ARG A 6 0.66 -10.64 1.19
CA ARG A 6 1.86 -10.01 0.62
C ARG A 6 2.34 -10.85 -0.56
N CYS A 7 2.96 -10.20 -1.54
CA CYS A 7 3.63 -10.91 -2.62
C CYS A 7 4.84 -10.09 -3.09
N PHE A 8 5.83 -10.80 -3.60
CA PHE A 8 7.06 -10.17 -4.09
C PHE A 8 7.02 -10.09 -5.61
N TRP A 9 7.25 -8.90 -6.14
CA TRP A 9 7.35 -8.67 -7.57
C TRP A 9 8.84 -8.61 -7.92
N ASP A 10 9.40 -9.73 -8.36
CA ASP A 10 10.84 -9.86 -8.57
C ASP A 10 11.37 -9.04 -9.75
N GLU A 11 10.55 -8.69 -10.71
CA GLU A 11 10.98 -7.85 -11.83
C GLU A 11 11.41 -6.45 -11.37
N GLU A 12 10.80 -5.94 -10.32
CA GLU A 12 11.06 -4.60 -9.81
C GLU A 12 11.63 -4.60 -8.39
N ASP A 13 11.81 -5.77 -7.80
CA ASP A 13 12.26 -5.93 -6.41
C ASP A 13 11.35 -5.19 -5.43
N VAL A 14 10.03 -5.33 -5.59
CA VAL A 14 9.04 -4.66 -4.76
C VAL A 14 8.19 -5.68 -4.02
N TRP A 15 8.02 -5.48 -2.71
CA TRP A 15 7.05 -6.21 -1.91
C TRP A 15 5.74 -5.46 -1.92
N PHE A 16 4.65 -6.16 -2.28
CA PHE A 16 3.29 -5.64 -2.22
C PHE A 16 2.57 -6.23 -1.02
N TYR A 17 1.94 -5.38 -0.23
CA TYR A 17 1.13 -5.79 0.91
C TYR A 17 -0.28 -5.24 0.70
N PHE A 18 -1.28 -6.11 0.79
CA PHE A 18 -2.67 -5.73 0.51
C PHE A 18 -3.58 -6.07 1.68
N GLU A 19 -4.48 -5.17 2.01
CA GLU A 19 -5.63 -5.45 2.84
C GLU A 19 -6.84 -5.49 1.91
N LEU A 20 -7.54 -6.63 1.89
CA LEU A 20 -8.63 -6.87 0.94
C LEU A 20 -9.96 -6.99 1.67
N ASP A 21 -11.02 -6.46 1.07
CA ASP A 21 -12.37 -6.68 1.59
C ASP A 21 -12.91 -8.04 1.16
N GLY A 22 -14.17 -8.34 1.51
CA GLY A 22 -14.77 -9.64 1.21
C GLY A 22 -14.94 -9.93 -0.27
N ASP A 23 -14.88 -8.91 -1.11
CA ASP A 23 -15.00 -9.04 -2.57
C ASP A 23 -13.64 -9.02 -3.27
N GLY A 24 -12.56 -8.93 -2.52
CA GLY A 24 -11.21 -8.96 -3.08
C GLY A 24 -10.67 -7.60 -3.51
N TYR A 25 -11.39 -6.51 -3.24
CA TYR A 25 -10.90 -5.17 -3.55
C TYR A 25 -9.89 -4.71 -2.50
N VAL A 26 -8.87 -3.99 -2.97
CA VAL A 26 -7.83 -3.46 -2.10
C VAL A 26 -8.36 -2.25 -1.35
N ILE A 27 -8.35 -2.32 -0.02
CA ILE A 27 -8.76 -1.19 0.82
C ILE A 27 -7.57 -0.45 1.43
N ARG A 28 -6.41 -1.15 1.59
CA ARG A 28 -5.13 -0.51 1.91
C ARG A 28 -4.03 -1.25 1.17
N GLN A 29 -3.01 -0.52 0.75
CA GLN A 29 -1.89 -1.10 0.00
C GLN A 29 -0.57 -0.48 0.44
N VAL A 30 0.43 -1.33 0.64
CA VAL A 30 1.80 -0.89 0.94
C VAL A 30 2.72 -1.48 -0.11
N GLU A 31 3.69 -0.68 -0.58
CA GLU A 31 4.74 -1.13 -1.49
C GLU A 31 6.08 -0.77 -0.90
N LEU A 32 6.96 -1.76 -0.78
CA LEU A 32 8.31 -1.58 -0.24
C LEU A 32 9.33 -2.01 -1.29
N GLN A 33 10.24 -1.10 -1.61
CA GLN A 33 11.31 -1.35 -2.58
C GLN A 33 12.51 -1.99 -1.90
N GLU A 34 12.96 -3.12 -2.44
CA GLU A 34 14.21 -3.74 -2.02
C GLU A 34 15.40 -3.15 -2.80
N PRO A 35 16.61 -3.12 -2.26
CA PRO A 35 16.93 -3.48 -0.87
C PRO A 35 16.57 -2.35 0.11
N GLY A 36 16.43 -2.71 1.39
CA GLY A 36 16.24 -1.72 2.45
C GLY A 36 14.79 -1.42 2.80
N ASN A 37 13.83 -2.09 2.18
CA ASN A 37 12.40 -1.91 2.48
C ASN A 37 11.96 -0.44 2.40
N LYS A 38 12.40 0.24 1.36
CA LYS A 38 12.05 1.65 1.18
C LYS A 38 10.58 1.80 0.82
N ALA A 39 9.82 2.56 1.61
CA ALA A 39 8.40 2.74 1.36
C ALA A 39 8.16 3.54 0.08
N LEU A 40 7.36 2.99 -0.83
CA LEU A 40 6.92 3.65 -2.05
C LEU A 40 5.47 4.08 -1.94
N THR A 41 4.64 3.23 -1.34
CA THR A 41 3.19 3.44 -1.26
C THR A 41 2.71 2.99 0.11
N ALA A 42 1.78 3.74 0.68
CA ALA A 42 1.00 3.32 1.84
C ALA A 42 -0.35 4.04 1.75
N ALA A 43 -1.20 3.55 0.85
CA ALA A 43 -2.45 4.22 0.47
C ALA A 43 -3.66 3.52 1.06
N SER A 44 -4.65 4.31 1.48
CA SER A 44 -5.96 3.83 1.94
C SER A 44 -7.03 4.31 0.97
N LEU A 45 -7.87 3.40 0.50
CA LEU A 45 -8.96 3.75 -0.40
C LEU A 45 -9.90 4.78 0.24
N ALA A 46 -10.26 4.59 1.51
CA ALA A 46 -11.14 5.51 2.21
C ALA A 46 -10.54 6.91 2.30
N GLU A 47 -9.25 7.01 2.59
CA GLU A 47 -8.57 8.32 2.65
C GLU A 47 -8.50 8.98 1.29
N TRP A 48 -8.23 8.18 0.25
CA TRP A 48 -8.17 8.70 -1.11
C TRP A 48 -9.54 9.25 -1.53
N GLN A 49 -10.61 8.53 -1.20
CA GLN A 49 -11.98 8.97 -1.51
C GLN A 49 -12.31 10.29 -0.79
N GLU A 50 -11.88 10.44 0.46
CA GLU A 50 -12.04 11.69 1.19
C GLU A 50 -11.27 12.82 0.52
N ALA A 51 -10.03 12.56 0.14
CA ALA A 51 -9.21 13.55 -0.55
C ALA A 51 -9.84 13.96 -1.88
N GLN A 52 -10.45 13.00 -2.60
CA GLN A 52 -11.12 13.26 -3.85
C GLN A 52 -12.30 14.20 -3.67
N LYS A 53 -13.08 14.01 -2.61
CA LYS A 53 -14.21 14.89 -2.30
C LYS A 53 -13.75 16.32 -2.05
N ASP A 54 -12.57 16.48 -1.46
CA ASP A 54 -11.99 17.78 -1.12
C ASP A 54 -11.17 18.37 -2.27
N GLY A 55 -11.11 17.71 -3.42
CA GLY A 55 -10.30 18.15 -4.55
C GLY A 55 -8.80 17.99 -4.36
N ARG A 56 -8.36 17.08 -3.46
CA ARG A 56 -6.96 16.90 -3.12
C ARG A 56 -6.44 15.49 -3.43
N SER A 57 -7.10 14.77 -4.34
CA SER A 57 -6.68 13.40 -4.65
C SER A 57 -5.27 13.34 -5.24
N ALA A 58 -4.91 14.30 -6.10
CA ALA A 58 -3.56 14.33 -6.68
C ALA A 58 -2.48 14.54 -5.60
N GLU A 59 -2.76 15.40 -4.63
CA GLU A 59 -1.86 15.63 -3.50
C GLU A 59 -1.70 14.35 -2.67
N TYR A 60 -2.80 13.68 -2.37
CA TYR A 60 -2.79 12.42 -1.64
C TYR A 60 -1.93 11.36 -2.37
N GLU A 61 -2.17 11.22 -3.67
CA GLU A 61 -1.45 10.24 -4.49
C GLU A 61 0.05 10.50 -4.53
N SER A 62 0.45 11.77 -4.53
CA SER A 62 1.88 12.12 -4.57
C SER A 62 2.60 11.74 -3.28
N VAL A 63 1.90 11.69 -2.15
CA VAL A 63 2.49 11.33 -0.85
C VAL A 63 2.38 9.84 -0.57
N TYR A 64 1.19 9.27 -0.74
CA TYR A 64 0.89 7.90 -0.31
C TYR A 64 0.70 6.90 -1.42
N GLY A 65 0.54 7.35 -2.66
CA GLY A 65 0.29 6.47 -3.80
C GLY A 65 -1.18 6.13 -3.96
N LEU A 66 -1.45 5.04 -4.65
CA LEU A 66 -2.81 4.58 -4.96
C LEU A 66 -3.00 3.12 -4.60
N THR A 67 -4.25 2.74 -4.32
CA THR A 67 -4.63 1.33 -4.22
C THR A 67 -5.01 0.82 -5.62
N ALA A 68 -4.79 -0.48 -5.85
CA ALA A 68 -5.22 -1.12 -7.10
C ALA A 68 -6.75 -1.10 -7.17
N GLU A 69 -7.30 -0.72 -8.32
CA GLU A 69 -8.76 -0.60 -8.48
C GLU A 69 -9.49 -1.92 -8.67
N PRO A 70 -9.06 -2.80 -9.60
CA PRO A 70 -9.79 -4.06 -9.78
C PRO A 70 -9.51 -5.02 -8.63
N PRO A 71 -10.41 -6.00 -8.40
CA PRO A 71 -10.14 -7.03 -7.40
C PRO A 71 -8.80 -7.71 -7.71
N ILE A 72 -8.11 -8.11 -6.65
CA ILE A 72 -6.83 -8.79 -6.82
C ILE A 72 -7.09 -10.18 -7.35
N SER A 73 -6.71 -10.38 -8.61
CA SER A 73 -6.75 -11.68 -9.27
C SER A 73 -5.49 -11.75 -10.13
N GLY A 74 -4.97 -12.93 -10.38
CA GLY A 74 -3.76 -13.09 -11.18
C GLY A 74 -2.47 -12.89 -10.41
N TRP A 75 -2.56 -12.66 -9.10
CA TRP A 75 -1.37 -12.57 -8.24
C TRP A 75 -0.87 -13.95 -7.82
N GLU A 76 -1.61 -15.01 -8.15
CA GLU A 76 -1.23 -16.39 -7.82
C GLU A 76 0.15 -16.75 -8.36
N GLY A 77 0.52 -16.18 -9.51
CA GLY A 77 1.83 -16.41 -10.11
C GLY A 77 2.99 -15.80 -9.32
N HIS A 78 2.69 -14.93 -8.34
CA HIS A 78 3.69 -14.29 -7.49
C HIS A 78 3.72 -14.86 -6.08
N ASP A 79 3.07 -16.01 -5.88
CA ASP A 79 3.11 -16.77 -4.63
C ASP A 79 2.63 -15.93 -3.43
N PRO A 80 1.40 -15.42 -3.46
CA PRO A 80 0.93 -14.56 -2.37
C PRO A 80 0.89 -15.32 -1.05
N GLN A 81 1.32 -14.64 0.02
CA GLN A 81 1.36 -15.21 1.36
C GLN A 81 0.38 -14.46 2.25
N THR A 82 -0.35 -15.21 3.07
CA THR A 82 -1.31 -14.62 4.02
C THR A 82 -0.57 -14.02 5.21
N LEU A 83 -1.03 -12.86 5.66
CA LEU A 83 -0.54 -12.20 6.85
C LEU A 83 -1.63 -12.14 7.91
N SER A 84 -1.22 -11.94 9.16
CA SER A 84 -2.17 -11.56 10.19
C SER A 84 -2.46 -10.05 10.10
N ALA A 85 -3.57 -9.62 10.72
CA ALA A 85 -3.88 -8.21 10.81
C ALA A 85 -2.76 -7.43 11.50
N ASP A 86 -2.20 -7.99 12.58
CA ASP A 86 -1.13 -7.33 13.33
C ASP A 86 0.13 -7.15 12.48
N GLU A 87 0.49 -8.16 11.70
CA GLU A 87 1.63 -8.07 10.80
C GLU A 87 1.45 -6.97 9.77
N PHE A 88 0.26 -6.87 9.20
CA PHE A 88 -0.04 -5.82 8.25
C PHE A 88 0.02 -4.43 8.90
N GLU A 89 -0.50 -4.30 10.12
CA GLU A 89 -0.49 -3.01 10.82
C GLU A 89 0.93 -2.52 11.11
N ILE A 90 1.85 -3.43 11.42
CA ILE A 90 3.25 -3.07 11.64
C ILE A 90 3.85 -2.51 10.34
N VAL A 91 3.64 -3.19 9.22
CA VAL A 91 4.15 -2.75 7.92
C VAL A 91 3.52 -1.40 7.53
N TRP A 92 2.22 -1.28 7.72
CA TRP A 92 1.48 -0.05 7.42
C TRP A 92 2.01 1.15 8.21
N SER A 93 2.14 0.98 9.52
CA SER A 93 2.60 2.05 10.40
C SER A 93 4.01 2.50 10.06
N THR A 94 4.89 1.53 9.78
CA THR A 94 6.28 1.82 9.44
C THR A 94 6.36 2.56 8.11
N ALA A 95 5.64 2.09 7.09
CA ALA A 95 5.64 2.74 5.78
C ALA A 95 5.04 4.14 5.86
N ARG A 96 3.94 4.30 6.61
CA ARG A 96 3.31 5.61 6.80
C ARG A 96 4.26 6.59 7.47
N GLY A 97 4.95 6.16 8.51
CA GLY A 97 5.93 7.01 9.18
C GLY A 97 7.02 7.47 8.25
N GLU A 98 7.52 6.58 7.41
CA GLU A 98 8.58 6.92 6.46
C GLU A 98 8.10 7.92 5.40
N LEU A 99 6.92 7.70 4.83
CA LEU A 99 6.36 8.61 3.82
C LEU A 99 6.07 9.99 4.39
N GLN A 100 5.55 10.04 5.61
CA GLN A 100 5.28 11.30 6.30
C GLN A 100 6.56 12.05 6.62
N ASP A 101 7.62 11.34 6.99
CA ASP A 101 8.92 11.95 7.25
C ASP A 101 9.51 12.56 5.99
N ARG A 102 9.38 11.89 4.84
CA ARG A 102 9.84 12.46 3.57
C ARG A 102 9.09 13.72 3.21
N GLN A 103 7.79 13.77 3.53
CA GLN A 103 6.98 14.96 3.24
C GLN A 103 7.39 16.13 4.13
N ARG A 104 7.80 15.87 5.36
CA ARG A 104 8.26 16.91 6.29
C ARG A 104 9.66 17.41 5.96
N ARG A 105 10.46 16.61 5.29
CA ARG A 105 11.82 16.95 4.91
C ARG A 105 11.85 17.36 3.46
N PRO A 106 11.67 18.66 3.17
CA PRO A 106 11.86 19.09 1.81
C PRO A 106 13.27 18.69 1.40
N SER A 107 13.40 18.08 0.25
CA SER A 107 14.70 17.66 -0.23
C SER A 107 15.60 18.88 -0.34
N SER A 108 16.60 18.86 0.42
CA SER A 108 17.61 19.92 0.36
C SER A 108 18.63 19.57 -0.69
#